data_ecefe1deaa1e5e4264d93e1d934bc90e
#
_entry.id   ecefe1deaa1e5e4264d93e1d934bc90e
#
_cell.length_a   1.000
_cell.length_b   1.000
_cell.length_c   1.000
_cell.angle_alpha   90.00
_cell.angle_beta   90.00
_cell.angle_gamma   90.00
#
_symmetry.space_group_name_H-M   'P 1'
#
loop_
_entity.id
_entity.type
_entity.pdbx_description
1 polymer ?
#
loop_
_entity_poly.entity_id
_entity_poly.type
_entity_poly.pdbx_seq_one_letter_code
_entity_poly.pdbx_strand_id
1 'polypeptide(L)'
;MRGKLMAYRIGKALGLFSLSRFLTRRKLRILAYHGAELCDEGRFSPSMFIRADTLAARIELLRRRYPVLPLGEAVRRLKDGTLPPCAVAITIDDGFHSTAAIAVPLLRAAGLPATVYVTTYYVQRDVPVFRLAMQYCFWKTRSALLDIAKLGTGEGTVALDTDAGKFEIAWELINYGELHLDEKGRTTLLEATAAQLGVDLAQLLHHRFLHLMTPEEVRAAASTIDVQLHTHRHRFPDDPLQVRAEIEENRKALAPLVHRPLVHLCYPSGFWSKAFFPALAAAGIETATTCEGGLNGPDIHPYALQRFFDGEHITALEFEAELSGFPELLRVIASWLGRARPRVHIDEADRRRGYPAGHGRTVLERCAPTKVPA
;
A
#
# COMPACT_ATOMS: atom_id res chain seq x y z
N MET A 1 0.06 -21.28 6.65
CA MET A 1 1.46 -20.80 6.55
C MET A 1 2.49 -21.91 6.48
N ARG A 2 2.57 -22.87 7.42
CA ARG A 2 3.62 -23.93 7.45
C ARG A 2 3.73 -24.76 6.16
N GLY A 3 2.61 -25.14 5.53
CA GLY A 3 2.60 -25.94 4.29
C GLY A 3 3.17 -25.20 3.08
N LYS A 4 2.90 -23.90 2.93
CA LYS A 4 3.45 -23.05 1.84
C LYS A 4 4.97 -22.97 1.94
N LEU A 5 5.50 -22.67 3.13
CA LEU A 5 6.95 -22.58 3.36
C LEU A 5 7.66 -23.93 3.12
N MET A 6 7.03 -25.06 3.50
CA MET A 6 7.57 -26.39 3.23
C MET A 6 7.65 -26.65 1.72
N ALA A 7 6.59 -26.35 0.97
CA ALA A 7 6.60 -26.47 -0.48
C ALA A 7 7.70 -25.62 -1.15
N TYR A 8 7.93 -24.40 -0.63
CA TYR A 8 9.00 -23.54 -1.13
C TYR A 8 10.41 -24.08 -0.80
N ARG A 9 10.61 -24.63 0.42
CA ARG A 9 11.89 -25.29 0.77
C ARG A 9 12.18 -26.47 -0.15
N ILE A 10 11.20 -27.36 -0.35
CA ILE A 10 11.33 -28.51 -1.25
C ILE A 10 11.59 -28.03 -2.69
N GLY A 11 10.81 -27.09 -3.18
CA GLY A 11 11.00 -26.52 -4.52
C GLY A 11 12.39 -25.92 -4.74
N LYS A 12 12.92 -25.21 -3.72
CA LYS A 12 14.28 -24.66 -3.77
C LYS A 12 15.34 -25.76 -3.79
N ALA A 13 15.20 -26.79 -2.93
CA ALA A 13 16.14 -27.91 -2.83
C ALA A 13 16.17 -28.75 -4.12
N LEU A 14 15.02 -28.91 -4.81
CA LEU A 14 14.90 -29.59 -6.09
C LEU A 14 15.28 -28.74 -7.31
N GLY A 15 15.80 -27.52 -7.10
CA GLY A 15 16.18 -26.62 -8.21
C GLY A 15 15.01 -25.97 -8.97
N LEU A 16 13.76 -26.15 -8.51
CA LEU A 16 12.57 -25.64 -9.19
C LEU A 16 12.54 -24.12 -9.27
N PHE A 17 13.22 -23.40 -8.36
CA PHE A 17 13.37 -21.93 -8.46
C PHE A 17 14.19 -21.53 -9.69
N SER A 18 15.24 -22.31 -10.01
CA SER A 18 16.05 -22.06 -11.20
C SER A 18 15.31 -22.37 -12.49
N LEU A 19 14.55 -23.49 -12.50
CA LEU A 19 13.67 -23.83 -13.60
C LEU A 19 12.59 -22.76 -13.82
N SER A 20 11.93 -22.32 -12.75
CA SER A 20 10.91 -21.27 -12.83
C SER A 20 11.47 -19.96 -13.36
N ARG A 21 12.67 -19.53 -12.90
CA ARG A 21 13.37 -18.36 -13.47
C ARG A 21 13.58 -18.50 -14.97
N PHE A 22 14.02 -19.67 -15.42
CA PHE A 22 14.24 -19.91 -16.85
C PHE A 22 12.93 -19.83 -17.64
N LEU A 23 11.86 -20.48 -17.17
CA LEU A 23 10.54 -20.50 -17.84
C LEU A 23 9.88 -19.10 -17.83
N THR A 24 10.11 -18.30 -16.78
CA THR A 24 9.51 -16.97 -16.63
C THR A 24 10.47 -15.83 -16.97
N ARG A 25 11.62 -16.11 -17.57
CA ARG A 25 12.69 -15.10 -17.78
C ARG A 25 12.30 -13.90 -18.63
N ARG A 26 11.28 -14.07 -19.51
CA ARG A 26 10.75 -13.01 -20.39
C ARG A 26 9.60 -12.21 -19.76
N LYS A 27 9.23 -12.51 -18.51
CA LYS A 27 8.19 -11.78 -17.78
C LYS A 27 8.83 -10.74 -16.86
N LEU A 28 8.22 -9.55 -16.78
CA LEU A 28 8.63 -8.49 -15.86
C LEU A 28 8.11 -8.79 -14.45
N ARG A 29 8.96 -8.58 -13.46
CA ARG A 29 8.66 -8.61 -12.04
C ARG A 29 8.54 -7.18 -11.54
N ILE A 30 7.44 -6.84 -10.88
CA ILE A 30 7.29 -5.52 -10.25
C ILE A 30 7.14 -5.76 -8.75
N LEU A 31 8.08 -5.25 -7.97
CA LEU A 31 8.02 -5.27 -6.51
C LEU A 31 7.27 -4.05 -6.01
N ALA A 32 6.50 -4.21 -4.94
CA ALA A 32 5.81 -3.14 -4.27
C ALA A 32 6.15 -3.12 -2.78
N TYR A 33 6.51 -1.95 -2.30
CA TYR A 33 6.72 -1.60 -0.89
C TYR A 33 5.81 -0.42 -0.54
N HIS A 34 5.70 -0.10 0.75
CA HIS A 34 5.09 1.15 1.23
C HIS A 34 6.11 1.95 2.04
N GLY A 35 6.17 1.74 3.36
CA GLY A 35 7.11 2.42 4.23
C GLY A 35 8.24 1.52 4.75
N ALA A 36 9.27 2.15 5.30
CA ALA A 36 10.27 1.48 6.14
C ALA A 36 10.00 1.79 7.61
N GLU A 37 10.32 0.86 8.52
CA GLU A 37 10.16 1.03 9.96
C GLU A 37 11.13 2.09 10.50
N LEU A 38 10.60 3.07 11.22
CA LEU A 38 11.35 4.08 11.96
C LEU A 38 11.30 3.84 13.47
N CYS A 39 10.20 3.28 13.98
CA CYS A 39 9.97 3.00 15.39
C CYS A 39 9.47 1.56 15.60
N ASP A 40 8.15 1.35 15.64
CA ASP A 40 7.52 0.05 15.87
C ASP A 40 6.36 -0.24 14.88
N GLU A 41 6.22 0.58 13.86
CA GLU A 41 5.19 0.45 12.84
C GLU A 41 5.31 -0.84 12.01
N GLY A 42 6.51 -1.43 11.94
CA GLY A 42 6.70 -2.76 11.36
C GLY A 42 6.06 -3.89 12.17
N ARG A 43 5.85 -3.68 13.49
CA ARG A 43 5.06 -4.60 14.32
C ARG A 43 3.57 -4.32 14.21
N PHE A 44 3.21 -3.06 14.11
CA PHE A 44 1.82 -2.61 13.92
C PHE A 44 1.28 -3.10 12.58
N SER A 45 1.98 -2.85 11.51
CA SER A 45 1.55 -3.25 10.16
C SER A 45 2.71 -3.81 9.34
N PRO A 46 3.08 -5.09 9.57
CA PRO A 46 4.24 -5.70 8.91
C PRO A 46 4.07 -5.89 7.39
N SER A 47 2.86 -5.73 6.88
CA SER A 47 2.59 -5.72 5.43
C SER A 47 2.85 -4.36 4.77
N MET A 48 2.83 -3.28 5.55
CA MET A 48 3.08 -1.91 5.05
C MET A 48 4.49 -1.43 5.37
N PHE A 49 5.05 -1.82 6.52
CA PHE A 49 6.33 -1.30 6.98
C PHE A 49 7.36 -2.43 7.08
N ILE A 50 8.46 -2.27 6.34
CA ILE A 50 9.57 -3.21 6.30
C ILE A 50 10.73 -2.64 7.12
N ARG A 51 11.44 -3.48 7.88
CA ARG A 51 12.62 -3.05 8.61
C ARG A 51 13.75 -2.62 7.67
N ALA A 52 14.52 -1.64 8.08
CA ALA A 52 15.62 -1.11 7.28
C ALA A 52 16.67 -2.19 6.91
N ASP A 53 16.99 -3.09 7.84
CA ASP A 53 17.92 -4.21 7.61
C ASP A 53 17.34 -5.25 6.62
N THR A 54 16.06 -5.56 6.73
CA THR A 54 15.36 -6.44 5.78
C THR A 54 15.33 -5.81 4.39
N LEU A 55 14.98 -4.54 4.27
CA LEU A 55 14.98 -3.82 2.99
C LEU A 55 16.38 -3.77 2.37
N ALA A 56 17.43 -3.47 3.16
CA ALA A 56 18.79 -3.46 2.70
C ALA A 56 19.23 -4.83 2.16
N ALA A 57 18.85 -5.92 2.84
CA ALA A 57 19.14 -7.27 2.36
C ALA A 57 18.39 -7.60 1.06
N ARG A 58 17.14 -7.12 0.87
CA ARG A 58 16.39 -7.24 -0.39
C ARG A 58 17.07 -6.49 -1.52
N ILE A 59 17.43 -5.23 -1.30
CA ILE A 59 18.14 -4.36 -2.27
C ILE A 59 19.46 -5.01 -2.71
N GLU A 60 20.25 -5.53 -1.76
CA GLU A 60 21.52 -6.16 -2.08
C GLU A 60 21.34 -7.45 -2.90
N LEU A 61 20.33 -8.27 -2.59
CA LEU A 61 19.98 -9.44 -3.41
C LEU A 61 19.59 -9.04 -4.83
N LEU A 62 18.77 -7.99 -4.99
CA LEU A 62 18.36 -7.47 -6.29
C LEU A 62 19.58 -6.98 -7.09
N ARG A 63 20.41 -6.15 -6.49
CA ARG A 63 21.63 -5.60 -7.12
C ARG A 63 22.56 -6.69 -7.66
N ARG A 64 22.69 -7.81 -6.93
CA ARG A 64 23.59 -8.91 -7.31
C ARG A 64 23.02 -9.86 -8.36
N ARG A 65 21.70 -10.02 -8.42
CA ARG A 65 21.10 -11.17 -9.15
C ARG A 65 20.11 -10.80 -10.23
N TYR A 66 19.66 -9.55 -10.30
CA TYR A 66 18.60 -9.15 -11.21
C TYR A 66 18.93 -7.85 -11.93
N PRO A 67 18.61 -7.73 -13.23
CA PRO A 67 18.59 -6.42 -13.89
C PRO A 67 17.40 -5.62 -13.35
N VAL A 68 17.69 -4.54 -12.62
CA VAL A 68 16.65 -3.64 -12.10
C VAL A 68 16.55 -2.45 -13.04
N LEU A 69 15.35 -2.18 -13.55
CA LEU A 69 15.07 -1.13 -14.53
C LEU A 69 14.06 -0.11 -14.00
N PRO A 70 14.11 1.15 -14.46
CA PRO A 70 13.00 2.08 -14.29
C PRO A 70 11.68 1.48 -14.84
N LEU A 71 10.56 1.72 -14.16
CA LEU A 71 9.28 1.09 -14.50
C LEU A 71 8.87 1.34 -15.96
N GLY A 72 8.87 2.59 -16.41
CA GLY A 72 8.50 2.93 -17.79
C GLY A 72 9.38 2.25 -18.83
N GLU A 73 10.70 2.19 -18.58
CA GLU A 73 11.64 1.46 -19.45
C GLU A 73 11.34 -0.04 -19.45
N ALA A 74 11.13 -0.64 -18.29
CA ALA A 74 10.85 -2.06 -18.14
C ALA A 74 9.57 -2.47 -18.89
N VAL A 75 8.49 -1.66 -18.79
CA VAL A 75 7.22 -1.91 -19.49
C VAL A 75 7.39 -1.74 -21.00
N ARG A 76 8.08 -0.72 -21.47
CA ARG A 76 8.37 -0.53 -22.89
C ARG A 76 9.15 -1.72 -23.45
N ARG A 77 10.26 -2.11 -22.81
CA ARG A 77 11.08 -3.26 -23.25
C ARG A 77 10.33 -4.58 -23.20
N LEU A 78 9.38 -4.74 -22.25
CA LEU A 78 8.49 -5.92 -22.20
C LEU A 78 7.63 -5.99 -23.46
N LYS A 79 7.04 -4.87 -23.90
CA LYS A 79 6.21 -4.77 -25.10
C LYS A 79 7.03 -4.99 -26.38
N ASP A 80 8.23 -4.46 -26.43
CA ASP A 80 9.14 -4.55 -27.58
C ASP A 80 9.88 -5.91 -27.65
N GLY A 81 9.69 -6.81 -26.67
CA GLY A 81 10.39 -8.10 -26.60
C GLY A 81 11.88 -8.00 -26.28
N THR A 82 12.37 -6.82 -25.86
CA THR A 82 13.79 -6.53 -25.56
C THR A 82 14.10 -6.55 -24.06
N LEU A 83 13.13 -7.01 -23.22
CA LEU A 83 13.29 -7.07 -21.78
C LEU A 83 14.44 -8.01 -21.37
N PRO A 84 15.41 -7.57 -20.56
CA PRO A 84 16.44 -8.45 -20.03
C PRO A 84 15.84 -9.62 -19.24
N PRO A 85 16.48 -10.82 -19.28
CA PRO A 85 15.97 -11.96 -18.54
C PRO A 85 15.79 -11.67 -17.05
N CYS A 86 14.61 -12.01 -16.53
CA CYS A 86 14.25 -11.82 -15.12
C CYS A 86 14.30 -10.36 -14.64
N ALA A 87 14.06 -9.39 -15.51
CA ALA A 87 14.07 -7.98 -15.12
C ALA A 87 13.07 -7.67 -14.00
N VAL A 88 13.46 -6.75 -13.13
CA VAL A 88 12.69 -6.29 -11.98
C VAL A 88 12.50 -4.78 -12.08
N ALA A 89 11.33 -4.28 -11.71
CA ALA A 89 11.09 -2.88 -11.38
C ALA A 89 10.71 -2.77 -9.90
N ILE A 90 11.19 -1.74 -9.22
CA ILE A 90 10.89 -1.47 -7.81
C ILE A 90 9.88 -0.33 -7.76
N THR A 91 8.79 -0.53 -7.01
CA THR A 91 7.80 0.51 -6.74
C THR A 91 7.59 0.67 -5.22
N ILE A 92 7.30 1.90 -4.77
CA ILE A 92 7.02 2.23 -3.38
C ILE A 92 5.76 3.09 -3.39
N ASP A 93 4.76 2.72 -2.60
CA ASP A 93 3.46 3.38 -2.58
C ASP A 93 3.37 4.43 -1.46
N ASP A 94 2.34 5.27 -1.53
CA ASP A 94 1.90 6.31 -0.59
C ASP A 94 2.84 7.52 -0.47
N GLY A 95 4.15 7.30 -0.47
CA GLY A 95 5.14 8.35 -0.24
C GLY A 95 5.35 8.70 1.24
N PHE A 96 5.44 7.69 2.11
CA PHE A 96 5.74 7.89 3.53
C PHE A 96 7.05 8.64 3.74
N HIS A 97 7.15 9.40 4.85
CA HIS A 97 8.39 10.04 5.30
C HIS A 97 9.56 9.05 5.36
N SER A 98 9.31 7.84 5.84
CA SER A 98 10.31 6.76 5.89
C SER A 98 10.86 6.36 4.52
N THR A 99 10.13 6.61 3.44
CA THR A 99 10.64 6.43 2.07
C THR A 99 11.82 7.37 1.80
N ALA A 100 11.69 8.65 2.14
CA ALA A 100 12.79 9.62 2.00
C ALA A 100 13.92 9.35 3.00
N ALA A 101 13.57 9.00 4.25
CA ALA A 101 14.55 8.81 5.33
C ALA A 101 15.36 7.53 5.20
N ILE A 102 14.79 6.44 4.67
CA ILE A 102 15.41 5.10 4.66
C ILE A 102 15.51 4.52 3.24
N ALA A 103 14.40 4.39 2.50
CA ALA A 103 14.39 3.65 1.25
C ALA A 103 15.20 4.34 0.15
N VAL A 104 15.04 5.66 -0.03
CA VAL A 104 15.77 6.44 -1.04
C VAL A 104 17.28 6.40 -0.82
N PRO A 105 17.82 6.63 0.38
CA PRO A 105 19.24 6.48 0.66
C PRO A 105 19.79 5.09 0.34
N LEU A 106 19.08 4.01 0.70
CA LEU A 106 19.49 2.63 0.42
C LEU A 106 19.52 2.34 -1.08
N LEU A 107 18.47 2.73 -1.82
CA LEU A 107 18.37 2.55 -3.27
C LEU A 107 19.46 3.34 -4.00
N ARG A 108 19.70 4.58 -3.59
CA ARG A 108 20.78 5.44 -4.14
C ARG A 108 22.14 4.82 -3.91
N ALA A 109 22.43 4.35 -2.70
CA ALA A 109 23.71 3.71 -2.37
C ALA A 109 23.95 2.43 -3.19
N ALA A 110 22.88 1.71 -3.53
CA ALA A 110 22.92 0.51 -4.37
C ALA A 110 22.94 0.82 -5.89
N GLY A 111 22.71 2.07 -6.30
CA GLY A 111 22.57 2.46 -7.70
C GLY A 111 21.33 1.87 -8.39
N LEU A 112 20.27 1.57 -7.63
CA LEU A 112 19.07 0.95 -8.16
C LEU A 112 17.95 1.98 -8.41
N PRO A 113 17.34 1.98 -9.60
CA PRO A 113 16.16 2.81 -9.88
C PRO A 113 14.93 2.29 -9.14
N ALA A 114 14.04 3.22 -8.78
CA ALA A 114 12.72 2.91 -8.25
C ALA A 114 11.71 3.98 -8.68
N THR A 115 10.42 3.61 -8.65
CA THR A 115 9.29 4.52 -8.82
C THR A 115 8.59 4.66 -7.48
N VAL A 116 8.37 5.89 -7.01
CA VAL A 116 7.59 6.17 -5.80
C VAL A 116 6.28 6.84 -6.19
N TYR A 117 5.17 6.20 -5.86
CA TYR A 117 3.83 6.74 -6.06
C TYR A 117 3.43 7.56 -4.85
N VAL A 118 3.14 8.85 -5.05
CA VAL A 118 2.91 9.78 -3.95
C VAL A 118 1.47 10.27 -3.95
N THR A 119 0.76 10.03 -2.86
CA THR A 119 -0.52 10.70 -2.58
C THR A 119 -0.25 12.07 -1.97
N THR A 120 -0.96 13.11 -2.37
CA THR A 120 -0.52 14.49 -2.09
C THR A 120 -1.33 15.22 -1.03
N TYR A 121 -2.45 14.68 -0.56
CA TYR A 121 -3.26 15.33 0.46
C TYR A 121 -2.45 15.63 1.74
N TYR A 122 -1.74 14.63 2.26
CA TYR A 122 -0.93 14.75 3.47
C TYR A 122 0.48 15.32 3.21
N VAL A 123 0.99 15.27 1.97
CA VAL A 123 2.26 15.94 1.59
C VAL A 123 2.18 17.46 1.83
N GLN A 124 1.00 18.03 1.65
CA GLN A 124 0.75 19.47 1.86
C GLN A 124 0.41 19.81 3.32
N ARG A 125 0.44 18.83 4.22
CA ARG A 125 0.04 18.96 5.63
C ARG A 125 1.01 18.21 6.53
N ASP A 126 1.52 18.87 7.55
CA ASP A 126 2.41 18.22 8.52
C ASP A 126 1.60 17.53 9.63
N VAL A 127 0.81 16.56 9.23
CA VAL A 127 0.00 15.74 10.15
C VAL A 127 0.15 14.26 9.76
N PRO A 128 0.03 13.33 10.71
CA PRO A 128 0.06 11.91 10.39
C PRO A 128 -1.16 11.51 9.54
N VAL A 129 -1.04 10.44 8.79
CA VAL A 129 -2.19 9.85 8.09
C VAL A 129 -3.21 9.42 9.12
N PHE A 130 -4.31 10.18 9.24
CA PHE A 130 -5.32 10.05 10.30
C PHE A 130 -5.79 8.61 10.52
N ARG A 131 -6.10 7.92 9.44
CA ARG A 131 -6.56 6.52 9.47
C ARG A 131 -5.54 5.59 10.10
N LEU A 132 -4.27 5.72 9.73
CA LEU A 132 -3.18 4.90 10.27
C LEU A 132 -2.86 5.26 11.72
N ALA A 133 -2.84 6.54 12.04
CA ALA A 133 -2.59 6.99 13.41
C ALA A 133 -3.70 6.53 14.37
N MET A 134 -4.96 6.58 13.95
CA MET A 134 -6.08 6.04 14.73
C MET A 134 -5.93 4.53 14.95
N GLN A 135 -5.69 3.75 13.90
CA GLN A 135 -5.47 2.31 14.00
C GLN A 135 -4.26 1.96 14.89
N TYR A 136 -3.18 2.75 14.79
CA TYR A 136 -2.01 2.61 15.65
C TYR A 136 -2.34 2.80 17.13
N CYS A 137 -3.15 3.81 17.49
CA CYS A 137 -3.59 4.03 18.86
C CYS A 137 -4.34 2.81 19.42
N PHE A 138 -5.24 2.21 18.63
CA PHE A 138 -5.98 1.01 19.03
C PHE A 138 -5.10 -0.23 19.10
N TRP A 139 -4.12 -0.36 18.24
CA TRP A 139 -3.13 -1.45 18.31
C TRP A 139 -2.23 -1.33 19.55
N LYS A 140 -1.83 -0.11 19.90
CA LYS A 140 -0.88 0.17 21.00
C LYS A 140 -1.51 0.08 22.37
N THR A 141 -2.80 0.40 22.49
CA THR A 141 -3.50 0.55 23.77
C THR A 141 -3.59 -0.75 24.56
N ARG A 142 -3.49 -0.61 25.89
CA ARG A 142 -3.86 -1.63 26.88
C ARG A 142 -5.16 -1.30 27.61
N SER A 143 -5.82 -0.19 27.27
CA SER A 143 -7.10 0.18 27.88
C SER A 143 -8.19 -0.82 27.49
N ALA A 144 -9.03 -1.16 28.44
CA ALA A 144 -10.17 -2.06 28.24
C ALA A 144 -11.45 -1.31 27.83
N LEU A 145 -11.47 0.01 27.98
CA LEU A 145 -12.64 0.85 27.76
C LEU A 145 -12.29 2.13 27.01
N LEU A 146 -13.26 2.66 26.26
CA LEU A 146 -13.19 3.95 25.59
C LEU A 146 -14.53 4.68 25.78
N ASP A 147 -14.50 5.91 26.32
CA ASP A 147 -15.66 6.76 26.50
C ASP A 147 -15.92 7.57 25.21
N ILE A 148 -16.85 7.10 24.40
CA ILE A 148 -17.19 7.71 23.10
C ILE A 148 -18.01 8.99 23.27
N ALA A 149 -18.68 9.19 24.44
CA ALA A 149 -19.38 10.42 24.74
C ALA A 149 -18.40 11.59 24.89
N LYS A 150 -17.24 11.36 25.53
CA LYS A 150 -16.18 12.38 25.62
C LYS A 150 -15.53 12.72 24.29
N LEU A 151 -15.64 11.83 23.30
CA LEU A 151 -15.15 12.09 21.94
C LEU A 151 -16.19 12.85 21.08
N GLY A 152 -17.42 12.99 21.57
CA GLY A 152 -18.51 13.59 20.81
C GLY A 152 -18.97 12.74 19.62
N THR A 153 -18.68 11.44 19.63
CA THR A 153 -18.96 10.52 18.51
C THR A 153 -20.11 9.54 18.79
N GLY A 154 -20.62 9.55 20.02
CA GLY A 154 -21.72 8.67 20.45
C GLY A 154 -22.03 8.88 21.91
N GLU A 155 -22.72 7.94 22.55
CA GLU A 155 -23.09 7.99 23.97
C GLU A 155 -22.49 6.80 24.73
N GLY A 156 -22.02 7.06 25.95
CA GLY A 156 -21.51 6.05 26.87
C GLY A 156 -20.08 5.58 26.59
N THR A 157 -19.81 4.38 27.08
CA THR A 157 -18.47 3.75 27.04
C THR A 157 -18.54 2.41 26.32
N VAL A 158 -17.55 2.12 25.48
CA VAL A 158 -17.42 0.87 24.74
C VAL A 158 -16.25 0.04 25.25
N ALA A 159 -16.42 -1.29 25.23
CA ALA A 159 -15.38 -2.24 25.63
C ALA A 159 -14.39 -2.50 24.50
N LEU A 160 -13.10 -2.67 24.85
CA LEU A 160 -11.99 -2.95 23.96
C LEU A 160 -11.36 -4.34 24.26
N ASP A 161 -12.19 -5.33 24.56
CA ASP A 161 -11.77 -6.63 25.11
C ASP A 161 -11.13 -7.54 24.06
N THR A 162 -11.37 -7.28 22.77
CA THR A 162 -10.87 -8.12 21.68
C THR A 162 -10.22 -7.27 20.59
N ASP A 163 -9.24 -7.84 19.86
CA ASP A 163 -8.62 -7.18 18.72
C ASP A 163 -9.65 -6.87 17.60
N ALA A 164 -10.65 -7.74 17.40
CA ALA A 164 -11.71 -7.50 16.45
C ALA A 164 -12.59 -6.31 16.87
N GLY A 165 -12.97 -6.20 18.15
CA GLY A 165 -13.73 -5.07 18.67
C GLY A 165 -12.96 -3.76 18.60
N LYS A 166 -11.65 -3.78 18.95
CA LYS A 166 -10.76 -2.63 18.77
C LYS A 166 -10.73 -2.16 17.31
N PHE A 167 -10.63 -3.10 16.38
CA PHE A 167 -10.60 -2.81 14.95
C PHE A 167 -11.92 -2.18 14.47
N GLU A 168 -13.08 -2.73 14.88
CA GLU A 168 -14.41 -2.18 14.53
C GLU A 168 -14.57 -0.75 15.04
N ILE A 169 -14.28 -0.51 16.31
CA ILE A 169 -14.39 0.83 16.93
C ILE A 169 -13.43 1.82 16.28
N ALA A 170 -12.18 1.42 15.99
CA ALA A 170 -11.24 2.25 15.28
C ALA A 170 -11.79 2.69 13.91
N TRP A 171 -12.39 1.76 13.15
CA TRP A 171 -12.99 2.06 11.86
C TRP A 171 -14.23 2.96 11.95
N GLU A 172 -15.06 2.80 12.99
CA GLU A 172 -16.19 3.70 13.22
C GLU A 172 -15.73 5.13 13.48
N LEU A 173 -14.70 5.33 14.32
CA LEU A 173 -14.09 6.65 14.56
C LEU A 173 -13.41 7.23 13.33
N ILE A 174 -12.73 6.39 12.53
CA ILE A 174 -12.13 6.80 11.26
C ILE A 174 -13.22 7.30 10.30
N ASN A 175 -14.27 6.53 10.11
CA ASN A 175 -15.37 6.90 9.23
C ASN A 175 -16.08 8.17 9.72
N TYR A 176 -16.32 8.30 11.03
CA TYR A 176 -16.87 9.53 11.61
C TYR A 176 -15.97 10.73 11.28
N GLY A 177 -14.68 10.63 11.53
CA GLY A 177 -13.71 11.70 11.25
C GLY A 177 -13.61 12.06 9.77
N GLU A 178 -13.65 11.06 8.87
CA GLU A 178 -13.55 11.30 7.43
C GLU A 178 -14.83 11.87 6.81
N LEU A 179 -16.01 11.55 7.36
CA LEU A 179 -17.29 11.99 6.83
C LEU A 179 -17.79 13.31 7.43
N HIS A 180 -17.44 13.61 8.68
CA HIS A 180 -18.06 14.71 9.44
C HIS A 180 -17.08 15.77 9.90
N LEU A 181 -15.75 15.53 9.87
CA LEU A 181 -14.77 16.45 10.41
C LEU A 181 -13.81 16.99 9.32
N ASP A 182 -13.42 18.23 9.49
CA ASP A 182 -12.28 18.81 8.78
C ASP A 182 -10.95 18.29 9.37
N GLU A 183 -9.81 18.73 8.84
CA GLU A 183 -8.49 18.27 9.29
C GLU A 183 -8.23 18.59 10.76
N LYS A 184 -8.63 19.78 11.21
CA LYS A 184 -8.48 20.19 12.62
C LYS A 184 -9.32 19.31 13.54
N GLY A 185 -10.56 19.03 13.16
CA GLY A 185 -11.45 18.13 13.91
C GLY A 185 -10.90 16.71 13.98
N ARG A 186 -10.32 16.20 12.88
CA ARG A 186 -9.66 14.88 12.86
C ARG A 186 -8.44 14.82 13.78
N THR A 187 -7.62 15.87 13.79
CA THR A 187 -6.49 15.97 14.72
C THR A 187 -6.96 15.97 16.17
N THR A 188 -7.96 16.78 16.49
CA THR A 188 -8.54 16.83 17.85
C THR A 188 -9.12 15.48 18.27
N LEU A 189 -9.85 14.79 17.37
CA LEU A 189 -10.40 13.47 17.63
C LEU A 189 -9.28 12.44 17.88
N LEU A 190 -8.22 12.45 17.09
CA LEU A 190 -7.06 11.59 17.28
C LEU A 190 -6.38 11.82 18.63
N GLU A 191 -6.12 13.07 18.99
CA GLU A 191 -5.48 13.45 20.25
C GLU A 191 -6.34 13.02 21.45
N ALA A 192 -7.65 13.31 21.42
CA ALA A 192 -8.57 12.92 22.47
C ALA A 192 -8.68 11.39 22.61
N THR A 193 -8.71 10.68 21.50
CA THR A 193 -8.72 9.21 21.48
C THR A 193 -7.42 8.64 22.05
N ALA A 194 -6.27 9.13 21.62
CA ALA A 194 -4.98 8.69 22.11
C ALA A 194 -4.82 8.92 23.61
N ALA A 195 -5.25 10.09 24.11
CA ALA A 195 -5.22 10.41 25.54
C ALA A 195 -6.06 9.41 26.36
N GLN A 196 -7.29 9.08 25.93
CA GLN A 196 -8.13 8.09 26.62
C GLN A 196 -7.55 6.67 26.54
N LEU A 197 -6.90 6.33 25.44
CA LEU A 197 -6.26 5.04 25.23
C LEU A 197 -4.90 4.92 25.90
N GLY A 198 -4.38 5.99 26.53
CA GLY A 198 -3.07 6.02 27.17
C GLY A 198 -1.90 5.87 26.17
N VAL A 199 -2.10 6.34 24.94
CA VAL A 199 -1.08 6.31 23.89
C VAL A 199 -0.42 7.67 23.74
N ASP A 200 0.90 7.70 23.91
CA ASP A 200 1.70 8.91 23.70
C ASP A 200 1.94 9.12 22.19
N LEU A 201 1.38 10.20 21.65
CA LEU A 201 1.60 10.62 20.27
C LEU A 201 2.92 11.39 20.06
N ALA A 202 3.63 11.79 21.12
CA ALA A 202 4.84 12.60 20.98
C ALA A 202 5.91 11.88 20.14
N GLN A 203 6.09 10.57 20.32
CA GLN A 203 7.02 9.78 19.50
C GLN A 203 6.59 9.73 18.03
N LEU A 204 5.28 9.55 17.78
CA LEU A 204 4.73 9.50 16.42
C LEU A 204 4.99 10.84 15.71
N LEU A 205 4.74 11.95 16.37
CA LEU A 205 4.95 13.30 15.82
C LEU A 205 6.45 13.61 15.67
N HIS A 206 7.26 13.28 16.68
CA HIS A 206 8.71 13.55 16.65
C HIS A 206 9.44 12.78 15.54
N HIS A 207 9.15 11.50 15.39
CA HIS A 207 9.79 10.63 14.38
C HIS A 207 9.06 10.64 13.04
N ARG A 208 7.88 11.23 12.95
CA ARG A 208 7.05 11.32 11.76
C ARG A 208 6.76 9.96 11.09
N PHE A 209 6.69 8.87 11.86
CA PHE A 209 6.65 7.53 11.27
C PHE A 209 5.32 7.16 10.59
N LEU A 210 4.23 7.85 10.79
CA LEU A 210 2.98 7.69 10.02
C LEU A 210 2.67 8.96 9.19
N HIS A 211 3.67 9.80 8.93
CA HIS A 211 3.53 10.97 8.06
C HIS A 211 3.94 10.62 6.63
N LEU A 212 3.46 11.38 5.68
CA LEU A 212 4.01 11.39 4.33
C LEU A 212 5.21 12.34 4.22
N MET A 213 5.93 12.25 3.12
CA MET A 213 7.01 13.18 2.77
C MET A 213 6.50 14.62 2.73
N THR A 214 7.33 15.57 3.14
CA THR A 214 7.09 16.99 2.88
C THR A 214 7.35 17.31 1.40
N PRO A 215 6.90 18.48 0.89
CA PRO A 215 7.25 18.91 -0.47
C PRO A 215 8.77 18.95 -0.72
N GLU A 216 9.57 19.31 0.29
CA GLU A 216 11.03 19.34 0.21
C GLU A 216 11.61 17.95 0.11
N GLU A 217 11.08 16.98 0.88
CA GLU A 217 11.49 15.57 0.81
C GLU A 217 11.12 14.93 -0.53
N VAL A 218 9.92 15.25 -1.07
CA VAL A 218 9.52 14.82 -2.42
C VAL A 218 10.48 15.37 -3.47
N ARG A 219 10.81 16.66 -3.41
CA ARG A 219 11.75 17.31 -4.35
C ARG A 219 13.14 16.68 -4.26
N ALA A 220 13.63 16.42 -3.04
CA ALA A 220 14.92 15.77 -2.84
C ALA A 220 14.93 14.33 -3.37
N ALA A 221 13.87 13.55 -3.12
CA ALA A 221 13.71 12.20 -3.64
C ALA A 221 13.64 12.16 -5.17
N ALA A 222 12.92 13.10 -5.80
CA ALA A 222 12.75 13.18 -7.25
C ALA A 222 14.07 13.44 -8.02
N SER A 223 15.12 13.88 -7.34
CA SER A 223 16.45 14.03 -7.94
C SER A 223 17.11 12.68 -8.25
N THR A 224 16.72 11.59 -7.60
CA THR A 224 17.36 10.27 -7.71
C THR A 224 16.42 9.15 -8.10
N ILE A 225 15.15 9.23 -7.74
CA ILE A 225 14.11 8.24 -8.04
C ILE A 225 12.99 8.85 -8.86
N ASP A 226 12.16 8.03 -9.46
CA ASP A 226 11.01 8.46 -10.27
C ASP A 226 9.78 8.64 -9.37
N VAL A 227 9.35 9.89 -9.15
CA VAL A 227 8.14 10.21 -8.37
C VAL A 227 6.94 10.27 -9.30
N GLN A 228 5.86 9.56 -8.97
CA GLN A 228 4.70 9.34 -9.82
C GLN A 228 3.38 9.43 -9.04
N LEU A 229 2.26 9.23 -9.71
CA LEU A 229 0.90 9.54 -9.25
C LEU A 229 0.30 8.41 -8.38
N HIS A 230 -0.36 8.81 -7.26
CA HIS A 230 -1.14 7.91 -6.39
C HIS A 230 -2.48 8.53 -5.95
N THR A 231 -3.06 9.37 -6.78
CA THR A 231 -4.21 10.23 -6.53
C THR A 231 -3.98 11.27 -5.41
N HIS A 232 -4.86 12.26 -5.32
CA HIS A 232 -4.67 13.33 -4.32
C HIS A 232 -5.01 12.85 -2.90
N ARG A 233 -6.16 12.20 -2.72
CA ARG A 233 -6.70 11.79 -1.40
C ARG A 233 -6.59 10.30 -1.12
N HIS A 234 -5.75 9.58 -1.86
CA HIS A 234 -5.65 8.11 -1.77
C HIS A 234 -7.02 7.45 -1.97
N ARG A 235 -7.79 7.94 -2.95
CA ARG A 235 -9.13 7.44 -3.32
C ARG A 235 -9.20 7.17 -4.82
N PHE A 236 -9.95 6.14 -5.18
CA PHE A 236 -10.28 5.82 -6.58
C PHE A 236 -11.79 5.70 -6.69
N PRO A 237 -12.51 6.81 -6.96
CA PRO A 237 -13.97 6.84 -7.05
C PRO A 237 -14.52 5.97 -8.18
N ASP A 238 -15.81 5.62 -8.09
CA ASP A 238 -16.48 4.86 -9.14
C ASP A 238 -16.88 5.73 -10.36
N ASP A 239 -16.87 7.06 -10.23
CA ASP A 239 -17.15 8.00 -11.30
C ASP A 239 -15.86 8.41 -12.05
N PRO A 240 -15.79 8.19 -13.38
CA PRO A 240 -14.63 8.57 -14.20
C PRO A 240 -14.24 10.05 -14.13
N LEU A 241 -15.20 10.96 -13.93
CA LEU A 241 -14.90 12.39 -13.77
C LEU A 241 -14.19 12.68 -12.45
N GLN A 242 -14.62 12.03 -11.38
CA GLN A 242 -13.97 12.15 -10.08
C GLN A 242 -12.59 11.49 -10.07
N VAL A 243 -12.41 10.36 -10.75
CA VAL A 243 -11.09 9.73 -10.96
C VAL A 243 -10.15 10.72 -11.66
N ARG A 244 -10.62 11.37 -12.72
CA ARG A 244 -9.83 12.38 -13.42
C ARG A 244 -9.46 13.54 -12.51
N ALA A 245 -10.39 14.04 -11.71
CA ALA A 245 -10.13 15.12 -10.76
C ALA A 245 -9.06 14.74 -9.74
N GLU A 246 -9.14 13.54 -9.15
CA GLU A 246 -8.14 13.02 -8.20
C GLU A 246 -6.75 12.91 -8.84
N ILE A 247 -6.63 12.48 -10.10
CA ILE A 247 -5.37 12.40 -10.83
C ILE A 247 -4.82 13.81 -11.12
N GLU A 248 -5.66 14.74 -11.59
CA GLU A 248 -5.23 16.09 -11.94
C GLU A 248 -4.83 16.91 -10.70
N GLU A 249 -5.56 16.80 -9.59
CA GLU A 249 -5.18 17.42 -8.32
C GLU A 249 -3.84 16.88 -7.82
N ASN A 250 -3.61 15.57 -7.91
CA ASN A 250 -2.34 14.94 -7.56
C ASN A 250 -1.22 15.44 -8.46
N ARG A 251 -1.43 15.45 -9.79
CA ARG A 251 -0.46 15.97 -10.76
C ARG A 251 -0.12 17.44 -10.52
N LYS A 252 -1.13 18.27 -10.28
CA LYS A 252 -0.93 19.70 -9.99
C LYS A 252 -0.07 19.93 -8.75
N ALA A 253 -0.24 19.09 -7.72
CA ALA A 253 0.55 19.19 -6.49
C ALA A 253 2.00 18.69 -6.70
N LEU A 254 2.23 17.67 -7.52
CA LEU A 254 3.56 17.09 -7.74
C LEU A 254 4.36 17.82 -8.82
N ALA A 255 3.73 18.36 -9.85
CA ALA A 255 4.42 18.97 -11.00
C ALA A 255 5.50 20.01 -10.62
N PRO A 256 5.30 20.90 -9.62
CA PRO A 256 6.35 21.84 -9.21
C PRO A 256 7.49 21.20 -8.39
N LEU A 257 7.36 19.95 -7.99
CA LEU A 257 8.32 19.22 -7.15
C LEU A 257 9.18 18.23 -7.93
N VAL A 258 8.79 17.89 -9.17
CA VAL A 258 9.43 16.83 -9.97
C VAL A 258 9.87 17.38 -11.33
N HIS A 259 10.86 16.71 -11.96
CA HIS A 259 11.37 17.10 -13.27
C HIS A 259 10.98 16.12 -14.40
N ARG A 260 10.40 14.97 -14.03
CA ARG A 260 9.98 13.93 -14.98
C ARG A 260 8.49 14.03 -15.26
N PRO A 261 8.02 13.57 -16.43
CA PRO A 261 6.60 13.47 -16.71
C PRO A 261 5.88 12.57 -15.70
N LEU A 262 4.70 12.98 -15.25
CA LEU A 262 3.84 12.26 -14.34
C LEU A 262 2.84 11.42 -15.16
N VAL A 263 3.28 10.20 -15.53
CA VAL A 263 2.57 9.32 -16.48
C VAL A 263 2.31 7.92 -15.95
N HIS A 264 2.84 7.59 -14.77
CA HIS A 264 2.62 6.31 -14.11
C HIS A 264 1.67 6.48 -12.92
N LEU A 265 0.69 5.58 -12.77
CA LEU A 265 -0.29 5.61 -11.69
C LEU A 265 -0.21 4.31 -10.88
N CYS A 266 -0.39 4.40 -9.57
CA CYS A 266 -0.78 3.27 -8.75
C CYS A 266 -2.23 3.44 -8.28
N TYR A 267 -3.06 2.41 -8.43
CA TYR A 267 -4.43 2.44 -7.94
C TYR A 267 -4.43 2.39 -6.41
N PRO A 268 -4.99 3.39 -5.71
CA PRO A 268 -5.13 3.35 -4.27
C PRO A 268 -5.93 2.12 -3.82
N SER A 269 -5.45 1.45 -2.76
CA SER A 269 -6.09 0.25 -2.20
C SER A 269 -6.31 -0.89 -3.21
N GLY A 270 -5.72 -0.80 -4.41
CA GLY A 270 -5.84 -1.78 -5.49
C GLY A 270 -7.20 -1.81 -6.19
N PHE A 271 -8.04 -0.83 -5.98
CA PHE A 271 -9.35 -0.73 -6.67
C PHE A 271 -9.17 -0.26 -8.10
N TRP A 272 -9.50 -1.11 -9.06
CA TRP A 272 -9.42 -0.79 -10.48
C TRP A 272 -10.50 -1.52 -11.29
N SER A 273 -10.81 -0.97 -12.46
CA SER A 273 -11.70 -1.59 -13.43
C SER A 273 -11.30 -1.20 -14.84
N LYS A 274 -11.52 -2.08 -15.80
CA LYS A 274 -11.31 -1.80 -17.23
C LYS A 274 -12.17 -0.63 -17.72
N ALA A 275 -13.29 -0.37 -17.07
CA ALA A 275 -14.17 0.77 -17.39
C ALA A 275 -13.46 2.13 -17.26
N PHE A 276 -12.40 2.22 -16.44
CA PHE A 276 -11.63 3.46 -16.26
C PHE A 276 -10.49 3.65 -17.26
N PHE A 277 -10.16 2.64 -18.07
CA PHE A 277 -9.04 2.74 -19.02
C PHE A 277 -9.14 3.93 -19.98
N PRO A 278 -10.31 4.26 -20.54
CA PRO A 278 -10.46 5.47 -21.38
C PRO A 278 -10.18 6.76 -20.59
N ALA A 279 -10.60 6.86 -19.33
CA ALA A 279 -10.36 8.02 -18.49
C ALA A 279 -8.87 8.18 -18.14
N LEU A 280 -8.15 7.08 -17.89
CA LEU A 280 -6.71 7.08 -17.65
C LEU A 280 -5.95 7.52 -18.91
N ALA A 281 -6.32 7.01 -20.08
CA ALA A 281 -5.73 7.43 -21.35
C ALA A 281 -5.94 8.92 -21.61
N ALA A 282 -7.16 9.42 -21.39
CA ALA A 282 -7.49 10.85 -21.53
C ALA A 282 -6.75 11.73 -20.52
N ALA A 283 -6.38 11.17 -19.34
CA ALA A 283 -5.54 11.84 -18.34
C ALA A 283 -4.03 11.72 -18.65
N GLY A 284 -3.63 11.15 -19.80
CA GLY A 284 -2.23 11.00 -20.19
C GLY A 284 -1.45 9.98 -19.34
N ILE A 285 -2.12 9.00 -18.73
CA ILE A 285 -1.46 7.90 -18.02
C ILE A 285 -0.94 6.89 -19.05
N GLU A 286 0.31 6.48 -18.91
CA GLU A 286 0.95 5.45 -19.74
C GLU A 286 0.86 4.06 -19.10
N THR A 287 1.03 3.97 -17.80
CA THR A 287 0.93 2.69 -17.06
C THR A 287 0.20 2.86 -15.73
N ALA A 288 -0.48 1.79 -15.29
CA ALA A 288 -1.04 1.74 -13.95
C ALA A 288 -0.77 0.37 -13.29
N THR A 289 -0.40 0.41 -12.01
CA THR A 289 -0.09 -0.78 -11.20
C THR A 289 -1.23 -1.11 -10.24
N THR A 290 -1.53 -2.39 -10.13
CA THR A 290 -2.59 -2.94 -9.26
C THR A 290 -1.99 -3.56 -7.99
N CYS A 291 -2.86 -4.04 -7.08
CA CYS A 291 -2.47 -4.90 -5.96
C CYS A 291 -2.55 -6.40 -6.29
N GLU A 292 -2.80 -6.76 -7.53
CA GLU A 292 -2.85 -8.17 -7.94
C GLU A 292 -1.46 -8.77 -8.05
N GLY A 293 -1.27 -9.93 -7.41
CA GLY A 293 -0.01 -10.66 -7.45
C GLY A 293 0.22 -11.38 -8.76
N GLY A 294 1.42 -11.23 -9.36
CA GLY A 294 1.78 -11.97 -10.57
C GLY A 294 2.98 -11.43 -11.31
N LEU A 295 3.32 -12.09 -12.41
CA LEU A 295 4.36 -11.68 -13.35
C LEU A 295 3.72 -11.13 -14.63
N ASN A 296 4.29 -10.06 -15.16
CA ASN A 296 3.78 -9.36 -16.32
C ASN A 296 4.38 -9.94 -17.61
N GLY A 297 3.54 -10.53 -18.45
CA GLY A 297 3.90 -10.94 -19.81
C GLY A 297 3.68 -9.84 -20.85
N PRO A 298 4.12 -10.04 -22.11
CA PRO A 298 3.97 -9.03 -23.17
C PRO A 298 2.50 -8.65 -23.46
N ASP A 299 1.57 -9.55 -23.18
CA ASP A 299 0.13 -9.35 -23.43
C ASP A 299 -0.58 -8.60 -22.31
N ILE A 300 0.12 -8.28 -21.18
CA ILE A 300 -0.46 -7.55 -20.07
C ILE A 300 -0.92 -6.15 -20.52
N HIS A 301 -2.11 -5.74 -20.09
CA HIS A 301 -2.55 -4.37 -20.34
C HIS A 301 -1.72 -3.39 -19.51
N PRO A 302 -1.21 -2.28 -20.06
CA PRO A 302 -0.36 -1.34 -19.33
C PRO A 302 -1.05 -0.72 -18.11
N TYR A 303 -2.38 -0.68 -18.08
CA TYR A 303 -3.17 -0.20 -16.93
C TYR A 303 -3.57 -1.32 -15.95
N ALA A 304 -3.02 -2.52 -16.06
CA ALA A 304 -3.32 -3.65 -15.18
C ALA A 304 -2.03 -4.40 -14.77
N LEU A 305 -0.96 -3.67 -14.51
CA LEU A 305 0.33 -4.25 -14.15
C LEU A 305 0.26 -4.90 -12.76
N GLN A 306 0.65 -6.16 -12.71
CA GLN A 306 0.66 -6.98 -11.50
C GLN A 306 1.95 -6.78 -10.72
N ARG A 307 1.85 -6.80 -9.37
CA ARG A 307 2.99 -6.58 -8.48
C ARG A 307 3.07 -7.65 -7.40
N PHE A 308 4.23 -7.83 -6.84
CA PHE A 308 4.45 -8.59 -5.62
C PHE A 308 4.72 -7.61 -4.46
N PHE A 309 3.87 -7.67 -3.44
CA PHE A 309 4.03 -6.88 -2.22
C PHE A 309 4.99 -7.57 -1.27
N ASP A 310 6.10 -6.91 -0.96
CA ASP A 310 7.06 -7.31 0.06
C ASP A 310 6.91 -6.43 1.31
N GLY A 311 7.22 -6.99 2.45
CA GLY A 311 7.14 -6.35 3.75
C GLY A 311 7.76 -7.25 4.80
N GLU A 312 7.71 -6.84 6.06
CA GLU A 312 8.35 -7.59 7.15
C GLU A 312 7.72 -8.97 7.39
N HIS A 313 6.45 -9.15 6.99
CA HIS A 313 5.74 -10.45 7.07
C HIS A 313 6.22 -11.50 6.05
N ILE A 314 7.01 -11.08 5.03
CA ILE A 314 7.51 -11.95 3.96
C ILE A 314 8.90 -12.47 4.33
N THR A 315 9.04 -13.78 4.43
CA THR A 315 10.34 -14.40 4.69
C THR A 315 11.29 -14.28 3.49
N ALA A 316 12.60 -14.37 3.73
CA ALA A 316 13.59 -14.37 2.65
C ALA A 316 13.34 -15.48 1.61
N LEU A 317 12.85 -16.65 2.05
CA LEU A 317 12.50 -17.75 1.15
C LEU A 317 11.30 -17.42 0.26
N GLU A 318 10.28 -16.78 0.80
CA GLU A 318 9.10 -16.35 0.04
C GLU A 318 9.49 -15.27 -0.98
N PHE A 319 10.30 -14.31 -0.58
CA PHE A 319 10.82 -13.28 -1.48
C PHE A 319 11.60 -13.91 -2.65
N GLU A 320 12.51 -14.84 -2.38
CA GLU A 320 13.22 -15.55 -3.45
C GLU A 320 12.27 -16.38 -4.34
N ALA A 321 11.26 -17.03 -3.76
CA ALA A 321 10.28 -17.79 -4.50
C ALA A 321 9.49 -16.92 -5.49
N GLU A 322 9.01 -15.75 -5.02
CA GLU A 322 8.28 -14.80 -5.85
C GLU A 322 9.16 -14.26 -6.99
N LEU A 323 10.38 -13.84 -6.69
CA LEU A 323 11.33 -13.38 -7.71
C LEU A 323 11.72 -14.48 -8.70
N SER A 324 11.73 -15.75 -8.28
CA SER A 324 11.98 -16.88 -9.19
C SER A 324 10.82 -17.17 -10.14
N GLY A 325 9.61 -16.67 -9.84
CA GLY A 325 8.39 -17.03 -10.54
C GLY A 325 7.84 -18.41 -10.16
N PHE A 326 8.31 -19.00 -9.06
CA PHE A 326 7.85 -20.33 -8.62
C PHE A 326 6.35 -20.37 -8.26
N PRO A 327 5.75 -19.36 -7.62
CA PRO A 327 4.30 -19.31 -7.43
C PRO A 327 3.50 -19.28 -8.74
N GLU A 328 4.06 -18.68 -9.80
CA GLU A 328 3.44 -18.70 -11.14
C GLU A 328 3.44 -20.11 -11.73
N LEU A 329 4.56 -20.83 -11.62
CA LEU A 329 4.65 -22.22 -12.04
C LEU A 329 3.64 -23.10 -11.30
N LEU A 330 3.52 -22.94 -9.98
CA LEU A 330 2.53 -23.68 -9.19
C LEU A 330 1.09 -23.39 -9.62
N ARG A 331 0.78 -22.12 -9.98
CA ARG A 331 -0.55 -21.74 -10.51
C ARG A 331 -0.83 -22.43 -11.86
N VAL A 332 0.13 -22.46 -12.75
CA VAL A 332 0.00 -23.15 -14.05
C VAL A 332 -0.25 -24.64 -13.84
N ILE A 333 0.51 -25.29 -12.98
CA ILE A 333 0.32 -26.72 -12.66
C ILE A 333 -1.06 -26.95 -12.03
N ALA A 334 -1.48 -26.10 -11.08
CA ALA A 334 -2.80 -26.21 -10.46
C ALA A 334 -3.94 -26.02 -11.48
N SER A 335 -3.75 -25.16 -12.49
CA SER A 335 -4.74 -24.98 -13.55
C SER A 335 -4.88 -26.23 -14.43
N TRP A 336 -3.79 -26.88 -14.79
CA TRP A 336 -3.80 -28.14 -15.56
C TRP A 336 -4.45 -29.27 -14.78
N LEU A 337 -4.33 -29.27 -13.44
CA LEU A 337 -4.97 -30.26 -12.59
C LEU A 337 -6.44 -29.94 -12.27
N GLY A 338 -7.05 -28.92 -12.90
CA GLY A 338 -8.42 -28.48 -12.63
C GLY A 338 -8.63 -27.89 -11.22
N ARG A 339 -7.54 -27.54 -10.52
CA ARG A 339 -7.54 -27.01 -9.15
C ARG A 339 -7.28 -25.50 -9.08
N ALA A 340 -7.25 -24.80 -10.23
CA ALA A 340 -7.03 -23.37 -10.28
C ALA A 340 -8.18 -22.64 -9.59
N ARG A 341 -7.88 -21.91 -8.53
CA ARG A 341 -8.80 -20.89 -8.04
C ARG A 341 -8.75 -19.72 -9.03
N PRO A 342 -9.90 -19.15 -9.44
CA PRO A 342 -9.91 -17.95 -10.25
C PRO A 342 -9.10 -16.87 -9.52
N ARG A 343 -8.38 -16.03 -10.28
CA ARG A 343 -7.79 -14.81 -9.71
C ARG A 343 -8.94 -14.03 -9.09
N VAL A 344 -8.84 -13.77 -7.80
CA VAL A 344 -9.82 -12.91 -7.13
C VAL A 344 -9.55 -11.51 -7.68
N HIS A 345 -10.36 -11.08 -8.66
CA HIS A 345 -10.61 -9.65 -8.80
C HIS A 345 -11.17 -9.22 -7.45
N ILE A 346 -10.64 -8.17 -6.87
CA ILE A 346 -11.26 -7.56 -5.69
C ILE A 346 -12.65 -7.15 -6.14
N ASP A 347 -13.63 -7.98 -5.81
CA ASP A 347 -15.03 -7.81 -6.20
C ASP A 347 -15.62 -6.64 -5.42
N GLU A 348 -16.74 -6.09 -5.92
CA GLU A 348 -17.50 -5.01 -5.28
C GLU A 348 -17.85 -5.32 -3.80
N ALA A 349 -17.98 -6.60 -3.44
CA ALA A 349 -18.15 -7.06 -2.06
C ALA A 349 -16.87 -6.91 -1.21
N ASP A 350 -15.67 -7.02 -1.79
CA ASP A 350 -14.39 -6.79 -1.11
C ASP A 350 -14.06 -5.29 -1.03
N ARG A 351 -14.58 -4.46 -1.97
CA ARG A 351 -14.57 -2.99 -1.87
C ARG A 351 -15.23 -2.52 -0.57
N ARG A 352 -16.32 -3.20 -0.16
CA ARG A 352 -17.07 -2.89 1.07
C ARG A 352 -16.39 -3.39 2.35
N ARG A 353 -15.45 -4.34 2.27
CA ARG A 353 -14.70 -4.82 3.45
C ARG A 353 -13.51 -3.95 3.82
N GLY A 354 -12.95 -3.20 2.87
CA GLY A 354 -11.98 -2.13 3.14
C GLY A 354 -12.62 -0.81 3.60
N TYR A 355 -13.95 -0.70 3.40
CA TYR A 355 -14.85 0.31 3.93
C TYR A 355 -16.07 -0.46 4.45
N PRO A 356 -16.20 -0.74 5.73
CA PRO A 356 -17.45 -1.23 6.26
C PRO A 356 -18.51 -0.12 6.13
N ALA A 357 -19.12 -0.05 4.94
CA ALA A 357 -20.37 0.69 4.78
C ALA A 357 -21.43 -0.07 5.56
N GLY A 358 -21.94 0.57 6.60
CA GLY A 358 -22.85 0.00 7.57
C GLY A 358 -23.99 -0.83 6.98
N HIS A 359 -23.99 -2.09 7.36
CA HIS A 359 -25.20 -2.92 7.36
C HIS A 359 -25.40 -3.40 8.79
N GLY A 360 -26.26 -2.71 9.49
CA GLY A 360 -26.56 -2.87 10.89
C GLY A 360 -26.23 -1.60 11.68
N ARG A 361 -26.95 -1.34 12.77
CA ARG A 361 -26.60 -0.24 13.69
C ARG A 361 -25.14 -0.36 14.08
N THR A 362 -24.35 0.70 13.87
CA THR A 362 -22.94 0.78 14.29
C THR A 362 -22.83 0.59 15.80
N VAL A 363 -21.65 0.27 16.33
CA VAL A 363 -21.46 0.20 17.78
C VAL A 363 -21.81 1.55 18.41
N LEU A 364 -21.45 2.65 17.73
CA LEU A 364 -21.79 4.01 18.15
C LEU A 364 -23.32 4.26 18.18
N GLU A 365 -24.06 3.73 17.21
CA GLU A 365 -25.53 3.82 17.18
C GLU A 365 -26.24 2.87 18.16
N ARG A 366 -25.62 1.73 18.52
CA ARG A 366 -26.16 0.78 19.53
C ARG A 366 -26.09 1.34 20.95
N CYS A 367 -25.13 2.23 21.23
CA CYS A 367 -24.99 2.90 22.52
C CYS A 367 -25.87 4.15 22.65
N ALA A 368 -26.57 4.57 21.59
CA ALA A 368 -27.53 5.66 21.67
C ALA A 368 -28.79 5.23 22.45
N PRO A 369 -29.32 6.03 23.40
CA PRO A 369 -30.53 5.69 24.09
C PRO A 369 -31.69 5.57 23.10
N THR A 370 -32.43 4.48 23.17
CA THR A 370 -33.71 4.33 22.47
C THR A 370 -34.59 5.49 22.90
N LYS A 371 -34.90 6.42 21.99
CA LYS A 371 -35.95 7.45 22.24
C LYS A 371 -37.20 6.71 22.65
N VAL A 372 -37.59 6.84 23.92
CA VAL A 372 -38.89 6.41 24.40
C VAL A 372 -39.93 7.26 23.66
N PRO A 373 -40.89 6.68 22.95
CA PRO A 373 -41.95 7.47 22.33
C PRO A 373 -42.77 8.15 23.43
N ALA A 374 -43.04 9.43 23.25
CA ALA A 374 -43.88 10.25 24.11
C ALA A 374 -45.35 9.84 24.02
#